data_f15d6b71246ec697b0a6723d13d3e196
#
_entry.id   f15d6b71246ec697b0a6723d13d3e196
#
_cell.length_a   1.000
_cell.length_b   1.000
_cell.length_c   1.000
_cell.angle_alpha   90.00
_cell.angle_beta   90.00
_cell.angle_gamma   90.00
#
_symmetry.space_group_name_H-M   'P 1'
#
loop_
_entity.id
_entity.type
_entity.pdbx_description
1 polymer ?
#
loop_
_entity_poly.entity_id
_entity_poly.type
_entity_poly.pdbx_seq_one_letter_code
_entity_poly.pdbx_strand_id
1 'polypeptide(L)'
;MKITKIETITSSEFTEVCWIRIHCDDGRVGLGETWYLPKSVSSVIHELFAPQIIGLEPINKDVIWNRLFRLMGVFTYSGAELRALSAVDIALWDLVGQVLEQPIYNLLGGKVRDKVKIYNTIGSYGDYQDNEFEQKDPVGLG
;
A
#
# COMPACT_ATOMS: atom_id res chain seq x y z
N MET A 1 -16.53 -4.41 13.99
CA MET A 1 -15.16 -4.65 13.46
C MET A 1 -14.29 -3.48 13.83
N LYS A 2 -13.22 -3.74 14.58
CA LYS A 2 -12.28 -2.69 15.04
C LYS A 2 -10.85 -3.14 14.75
N ILE A 3 -9.99 -2.20 14.44
CA ILE A 3 -8.55 -2.44 14.26
C ILE A 3 -7.94 -2.82 15.61
N THR A 4 -7.27 -3.95 15.66
CA THR A 4 -6.64 -4.47 16.90
C THR A 4 -5.12 -4.40 16.87
N LYS A 5 -4.52 -4.53 15.67
CA LYS A 5 -3.06 -4.56 15.49
C LYS A 5 -2.69 -4.07 14.10
N ILE A 6 -1.56 -3.41 14.00
CA ILE A 6 -0.85 -3.17 12.73
C ILE A 6 0.48 -3.90 12.78
N GLU A 7 0.82 -4.53 11.67
CA GLU A 7 2.05 -5.29 11.50
C GLU A 7 2.75 -4.82 10.23
N THR A 8 4.06 -4.65 10.29
CA THR A 8 4.91 -4.37 9.13
C THR A 8 5.84 -5.55 8.90
N ILE A 9 5.95 -5.96 7.64
CA ILE A 9 6.76 -7.10 7.23
C ILE A 9 7.80 -6.61 6.23
N THR A 10 9.05 -6.90 6.47
CA THR A 10 10.17 -6.65 5.57
C THR A 10 10.88 -7.96 5.26
N SER A 11 11.54 -8.04 4.11
CA SER A 11 12.23 -9.23 3.64
C SER A 11 13.70 -8.90 3.33
N SER A 12 14.58 -9.87 3.57
CA SER A 12 15.97 -9.77 3.13
C SER A 12 16.13 -9.99 1.61
N GLU A 13 15.17 -10.63 0.97
CA GLU A 13 15.12 -10.85 -0.47
C GLU A 13 14.61 -9.61 -1.21
N PHE A 14 13.59 -8.94 -0.65
CA PHE A 14 12.98 -7.72 -1.19
C PHE A 14 13.24 -6.56 -0.25
N THR A 15 14.48 -6.10 -0.23
CA THR A 15 14.99 -5.13 0.76
C THR A 15 14.30 -3.78 0.73
N GLU A 16 13.68 -3.42 -0.39
CA GLU A 16 13.00 -2.13 -0.58
C GLU A 16 11.50 -2.19 -0.33
N VAL A 17 10.93 -3.38 -0.10
CA VAL A 17 9.49 -3.56 0.07
C VAL A 17 9.11 -3.63 1.54
N CYS A 18 7.99 -3.01 1.89
CA CYS A 18 7.34 -3.14 3.18
C CYS A 18 5.87 -3.49 2.97
N TRP A 19 5.45 -4.64 3.47
CA TRP A 19 4.04 -5.00 3.54
C TRP A 19 3.46 -4.60 4.87
N ILE A 20 2.20 -4.17 4.84
CA ILE A 20 1.44 -3.76 6.01
C ILE A 20 0.24 -4.67 6.15
N ARG A 21 0.02 -5.21 7.35
CA ARG A 21 -1.19 -5.93 7.71
C ARG A 21 -1.94 -5.17 8.81
N ILE A 22 -3.19 -4.88 8.55
CA ILE A 22 -4.12 -4.30 9.54
C ILE A 22 -5.07 -5.41 9.97
N HIS A 23 -4.96 -5.82 11.23
CA HIS A 23 -5.76 -6.87 11.82
C HIS A 23 -7.00 -6.29 12.52
N CYS A 24 -8.12 -6.98 12.38
CA CYS A 24 -9.39 -6.62 13.03
C CYS A 24 -9.82 -7.68 14.06
N ASP A 25 -10.71 -7.27 14.97
CA ASP A 25 -11.26 -8.11 16.04
C ASP A 25 -12.16 -9.26 15.53
N ASP A 26 -12.63 -9.19 14.30
CA ASP A 26 -13.41 -10.23 13.63
C ASP A 26 -12.57 -11.21 12.79
N GLY A 27 -11.24 -11.10 12.86
CA GLY A 27 -10.29 -11.97 12.18
C GLY A 27 -9.90 -11.54 10.77
N ARG A 28 -10.52 -10.51 10.20
CA ARG A 28 -10.11 -9.96 8.91
C ARG A 28 -8.75 -9.30 9.00
N VAL A 29 -8.00 -9.38 7.90
CA VAL A 29 -6.68 -8.76 7.76
C VAL A 29 -6.63 -8.04 6.42
N GLY A 30 -6.42 -6.73 6.46
CA GLY A 30 -6.17 -5.93 5.26
C GLY A 30 -4.68 -5.87 4.94
N LEU A 31 -4.36 -5.99 3.65
CA LEU A 31 -3.00 -5.97 3.14
C LEU A 31 -2.73 -4.67 2.37
N GLY A 32 -1.64 -4.01 2.74
CA GLY A 32 -1.06 -2.88 2.00
C GLY A 32 0.40 -3.12 1.70
N GLU A 33 0.92 -2.33 0.78
CA GLU A 33 2.31 -2.41 0.37
C GLU A 33 2.87 -1.02 0.09
N THR A 34 4.15 -0.86 0.33
CA THR A 34 4.92 0.29 -0.14
C THR A 34 6.34 -0.13 -0.53
N TRP A 35 6.97 0.74 -1.29
CA TRP A 35 8.33 0.55 -1.77
C TRP A 35 9.21 1.71 -1.29
N TYR A 36 10.50 1.42 -1.06
CA TYR A 36 11.56 2.34 -0.65
C TYR A 36 11.54 2.74 0.84
N LEU A 37 12.67 2.60 1.48
CA LEU A 37 12.92 2.89 2.90
C LEU A 37 11.99 2.17 3.89
N PRO A 38 11.89 0.83 3.83
CA PRO A 38 10.93 0.07 4.61
C PRO A 38 11.05 0.28 6.13
N LYS A 39 12.25 0.47 6.66
CA LYS A 39 12.47 0.71 8.10
C LYS A 39 11.93 2.06 8.54
N SER A 40 12.10 3.10 7.71
CA SER A 40 11.55 4.44 8.01
C SER A 40 10.03 4.43 7.95
N VAL A 41 9.45 3.76 6.96
CA VAL A 41 8.00 3.57 6.86
C VAL A 41 7.46 2.80 8.07
N SER A 42 8.12 1.72 8.48
CA SER A 42 7.73 0.93 9.65
C SER A 42 7.73 1.79 10.92
N SER A 43 8.77 2.60 11.14
CA SER A 43 8.83 3.52 12.28
C SER A 43 7.65 4.49 12.29
N VAL A 44 7.36 5.15 11.16
CA VAL A 44 6.20 6.04 11.05
C VAL A 44 4.88 5.32 11.38
N ILE A 45 4.70 4.11 10.86
CA ILE A 45 3.48 3.33 11.11
C ILE A 45 3.35 2.99 12.59
N HIS A 46 4.39 2.48 13.24
CA HIS A 46 4.29 2.01 14.61
C HIS A 46 4.30 3.12 15.65
N GLU A 47 5.12 4.15 15.44
CA GLU A 47 5.29 5.23 16.43
C GLU A 47 4.25 6.34 16.27
N LEU A 48 3.84 6.63 15.03
CA LEU A 48 2.95 7.75 14.76
C LEU A 48 1.50 7.32 14.44
N PHE A 49 1.29 6.32 13.57
CA PHE A 49 -0.03 5.98 13.05
C PHE A 49 -0.79 4.97 13.90
N ALA A 50 -0.15 3.89 14.33
CA ALA A 50 -0.80 2.83 15.08
C ALA A 50 -1.52 3.33 16.35
N PRO A 51 -0.92 4.20 17.17
CA PRO A 51 -1.60 4.74 18.35
C PRO A 51 -2.86 5.54 18.01
N GLN A 52 -2.98 6.02 16.78
CA GLN A 52 -4.10 6.86 16.34
C GLN A 52 -5.27 6.07 15.76
N ILE A 53 -5.03 4.85 15.28
CA ILE A 53 -6.04 4.11 14.54
C ILE A 53 -6.44 2.78 15.16
N ILE A 54 -5.67 2.24 16.11
CA ILE A 54 -6.09 1.07 16.89
C ILE A 54 -7.38 1.40 17.64
N GLY A 55 -8.35 0.49 17.56
CA GLY A 55 -9.70 0.64 18.12
C GLY A 55 -10.69 1.35 17.21
N LEU A 56 -10.26 1.94 16.08
CA LEU A 56 -11.17 2.53 15.10
C LEU A 56 -11.77 1.47 14.17
N GLU A 57 -12.85 1.84 13.52
CA GLU A 57 -13.53 1.00 12.53
C GLU A 57 -12.96 1.27 11.14
N PRO A 58 -12.34 0.26 10.46
CA PRO A 58 -11.70 0.46 9.17
C PRO A 58 -12.68 0.82 8.04
N ILE A 59 -13.99 0.54 8.19
CA ILE A 59 -14.99 0.97 7.22
C ILE A 59 -15.04 2.49 7.07
N ASN A 60 -14.66 3.23 8.10
CA ASN A 60 -14.53 4.68 8.10
C ASN A 60 -13.16 5.13 7.60
N LYS A 61 -12.65 4.51 6.53
CA LYS A 61 -11.30 4.72 6.02
C LYS A 61 -10.95 6.19 5.74
N ASP A 62 -11.90 6.97 5.22
CA ASP A 62 -11.66 8.38 4.90
C ASP A 62 -11.49 9.24 6.18
N VAL A 63 -12.16 8.87 7.26
CA VAL A 63 -11.95 9.50 8.58
C VAL A 63 -10.56 9.17 9.10
N ILE A 64 -10.13 7.91 8.96
CA ILE A 64 -8.79 7.46 9.36
C ILE A 64 -7.73 8.17 8.53
N TRP A 65 -7.89 8.17 7.19
CA TRP A 65 -6.97 8.84 6.27
C TRP A 65 -6.81 10.32 6.62
N ASN A 66 -7.92 11.05 6.77
CA ASN A 66 -7.89 12.47 7.14
C ASN A 66 -7.23 12.73 8.50
N ARG A 67 -7.46 11.83 9.48
CA ARG A 67 -6.82 11.94 10.79
C ARG A 67 -5.31 11.82 10.68
N LEU A 68 -4.82 10.79 9.98
CA LEU A 68 -3.38 10.56 9.78
C LEU A 68 -2.74 11.66 8.94
N PHE A 69 -3.42 12.11 7.88
CA PHE A 69 -2.94 13.20 7.04
C PHE A 69 -2.75 14.50 7.84
N ARG A 70 -3.72 14.85 8.66
CA ARG A 70 -3.63 16.06 9.52
C ARG A 70 -2.56 15.93 10.61
N LEU A 71 -2.35 14.72 11.12
CA LEU A 71 -1.32 14.45 12.12
C LEU A 71 0.09 14.76 11.60
N MET A 72 0.34 14.48 10.32
CA MET A 72 1.63 14.76 9.69
C MET A 72 1.89 16.25 9.44
N GLY A 73 0.85 17.09 9.39
CA GLY A 73 0.95 18.55 9.25
C GLY A 73 1.78 18.94 8.02
N VAL A 74 2.87 19.70 8.26
CA VAL A 74 3.75 20.20 7.19
C VAL A 74 4.62 19.13 6.53
N PHE A 75 4.68 17.92 7.08
CA PHE A 75 5.47 16.79 6.55
C PHE A 75 4.70 15.91 5.54
N THR A 76 3.50 16.34 5.13
CA THR A 76 2.61 15.57 4.25
C THR A 76 3.01 15.57 2.78
N TYR A 77 4.04 16.30 2.37
CA TYR A 77 4.33 16.51 0.95
C TYR A 77 5.12 15.38 0.29
N SER A 78 5.91 14.63 1.05
CA SER A 78 6.75 13.53 0.52
C SER A 78 7.38 12.73 1.65
N GLY A 79 8.15 11.68 1.29
CA GLY A 79 8.97 10.94 2.24
C GLY A 79 8.29 9.71 2.81
N ALA A 80 8.85 9.21 3.92
CA ALA A 80 8.40 7.99 4.57
C ALA A 80 6.98 8.12 5.11
N GLU A 81 6.60 9.30 5.55
CA GLU A 81 5.29 9.61 6.12
C GLU A 81 4.17 9.40 5.08
N LEU A 82 4.34 9.96 3.88
CA LEU A 82 3.34 9.80 2.82
C LEU A 82 3.30 8.37 2.29
N ARG A 83 4.45 7.69 2.23
CA ARG A 83 4.52 6.26 1.87
C ARG A 83 3.80 5.40 2.90
N ALA A 84 3.98 5.68 4.19
CA ALA A 84 3.28 5.01 5.28
C ALA A 84 1.76 5.23 5.19
N LEU A 85 1.33 6.47 4.95
CA LEU A 85 -0.08 6.80 4.76
C LEU A 85 -0.70 6.04 3.59
N SER A 86 -0.01 6.02 2.44
CA SER A 86 -0.49 5.30 1.24
C SER A 86 -0.61 3.80 1.50
N ALA A 87 0.36 3.19 2.17
CA ALA A 87 0.33 1.77 2.48
C ALA A 87 -0.79 1.40 3.47
N VAL A 88 -1.04 2.24 4.47
CA VAL A 88 -2.17 2.08 5.40
C VAL A 88 -3.49 2.26 4.67
N ASP A 89 -3.61 3.25 3.77
CA ASP A 89 -4.83 3.47 2.97
C ASP A 89 -5.15 2.26 2.08
N ILE A 90 -4.15 1.67 1.42
CA ILE A 90 -4.32 0.44 0.62
C ILE A 90 -4.86 -0.69 1.49
N ALA A 91 -4.29 -0.90 2.69
CA ALA A 91 -4.75 -1.93 3.60
C ALA A 91 -6.18 -1.68 4.11
N LEU A 92 -6.57 -0.42 4.32
CA LEU A 92 -7.94 -0.05 4.68
C LEU A 92 -8.92 -0.30 3.53
N TRP A 93 -8.54 0.01 2.28
CA TRP A 93 -9.34 -0.30 1.11
C TRP A 93 -9.54 -1.81 0.95
N ASP A 94 -8.51 -2.62 1.19
CA ASP A 94 -8.61 -4.08 1.16
C ASP A 94 -9.62 -4.59 2.20
N LEU A 95 -9.57 -4.07 3.44
CA LEU A 95 -10.57 -4.38 4.47
C LEU A 95 -11.99 -3.98 4.07
N VAL A 96 -12.16 -2.80 3.49
CA VAL A 96 -13.48 -2.34 3.02
C VAL A 96 -14.01 -3.27 1.91
N GLY A 97 -13.14 -3.67 0.98
CA GLY A 97 -13.49 -4.66 -0.05
C GLY A 97 -13.95 -5.98 0.53
N GLN A 98 -13.23 -6.50 1.54
CA GLN A 98 -13.59 -7.74 2.25
C GLN A 98 -14.92 -7.62 2.99
N VAL A 99 -15.18 -6.49 3.65
CA VAL A 99 -16.44 -6.23 4.39
C VAL A 99 -17.65 -6.18 3.46
N LEU A 100 -17.48 -5.51 2.32
CA LEU A 100 -18.55 -5.33 1.35
C LEU A 100 -18.65 -6.49 0.35
N GLU A 101 -17.75 -7.47 0.43
CA GLU A 101 -17.65 -8.59 -0.51
C GLU A 101 -17.57 -8.11 -1.98
N GLN A 102 -16.85 -7.01 -2.19
CA GLN A 102 -16.69 -6.37 -3.49
C GLN A 102 -15.22 -6.20 -3.83
N PRO A 103 -14.82 -6.43 -5.08
CA PRO A 103 -13.50 -6.02 -5.54
C PRO A 103 -13.39 -4.50 -5.51
N ILE A 104 -12.21 -4.00 -5.18
CA ILE A 104 -11.99 -2.55 -4.96
C ILE A 104 -12.37 -1.71 -6.18
N TYR A 105 -12.17 -2.21 -7.39
CA TYR A 105 -12.55 -1.45 -8.59
C TYR A 105 -14.05 -1.15 -8.66
N ASN A 106 -14.93 -2.02 -8.10
CA ASN A 106 -16.36 -1.72 -8.02
C ASN A 106 -16.64 -0.54 -7.07
N LEU A 107 -15.88 -0.46 -5.98
CA LEU A 107 -15.99 0.62 -5.01
C LEU A 107 -15.43 1.96 -5.55
N LEU A 108 -14.57 1.90 -6.55
CA LEU A 108 -13.96 3.05 -7.22
C LEU A 108 -14.68 3.49 -8.50
N GLY A 109 -15.91 3.02 -8.73
CA GLY A 109 -16.72 3.44 -9.88
C GLY A 109 -16.84 2.40 -10.99
N GLY A 110 -16.36 1.18 -10.78
CA GLY A 110 -16.55 0.05 -11.67
C GLY A 110 -15.37 -0.23 -12.60
N LYS A 111 -15.52 -1.30 -13.38
CA LYS A 111 -14.47 -1.81 -14.26
C LYS A 111 -14.38 -0.95 -15.54
N VAL A 112 -13.28 -0.25 -15.70
CA VAL A 112 -13.03 0.61 -16.87
C VAL A 112 -12.41 -0.16 -18.04
N ARG A 113 -11.64 -1.23 -17.75
CA ARG A 113 -10.96 -2.06 -18.76
C ARG A 113 -10.77 -3.48 -18.28
N ASP A 114 -10.69 -4.43 -19.23
CA ASP A 114 -10.50 -5.84 -18.93
C ASP A 114 -9.03 -6.23 -18.77
N LYS A 115 -8.16 -5.48 -19.40
CA LYS A 115 -6.71 -5.71 -19.38
C LYS A 115 -5.98 -4.42 -19.12
N VAL A 116 -4.88 -4.50 -18.36
CA VAL A 116 -3.95 -3.40 -18.12
C VAL A 116 -2.66 -3.72 -18.86
N LYS A 117 -2.20 -2.79 -19.68
CA LYS A 117 -0.89 -2.88 -20.33
C LYS A 117 0.19 -2.76 -19.26
N ILE A 118 1.06 -3.73 -19.19
CA ILE A 118 2.20 -3.75 -18.26
C ILE A 118 3.50 -3.65 -19.03
N TYR A 119 4.53 -3.13 -18.38
CA TYR A 119 5.91 -3.24 -18.82
C TYR A 119 6.75 -3.77 -17.65
N ASN A 120 7.85 -4.41 -17.96
CA ASN A 120 8.80 -4.87 -16.97
C ASN A 120 10.02 -3.97 -16.98
N THR A 121 10.36 -3.41 -15.84
CA THR A 121 11.61 -2.68 -15.63
C THR A 121 12.61 -3.66 -15.05
N ILE A 122 13.41 -4.27 -15.91
CA ILE A 122 14.52 -5.15 -15.50
C ILE A 122 15.76 -4.28 -15.40
N GLY A 123 16.33 -4.18 -14.23
CA GLY A 123 17.60 -3.52 -13.99
C GLY A 123 17.61 -2.77 -12.67
N SER A 124 18.60 -3.08 -11.84
CA SER A 124 18.98 -2.20 -10.75
C SER A 124 19.68 -0.97 -11.31
N TYR A 125 19.70 0.11 -10.54
CA TYR A 125 20.37 1.38 -10.87
C TYR A 125 21.90 1.25 -11.06
N GLY A 126 22.37 0.22 -11.70
CA GLY A 126 23.76 -0.10 -11.97
C GLY A 126 23.97 -0.95 -13.21
N ASP A 127 22.91 -1.60 -13.70
CA ASP A 127 23.00 -2.55 -14.81
C ASP A 127 22.66 -1.94 -16.19
N TYR A 128 22.66 -0.62 -16.29
CA TYR A 128 22.55 0.10 -17.57
C TYR A 128 23.89 0.12 -18.32
N GLN A 129 24.62 -0.97 -18.32
CA GLN A 129 25.74 -1.15 -19.21
C GLN A 129 25.42 -2.27 -20.21
N ASP A 130 25.10 -1.84 -21.43
CA ASP A 130 25.26 -2.58 -22.68
C ASP A 130 24.49 -3.89 -22.88
N ASN A 131 23.23 -3.96 -22.47
CA ASN A 131 22.35 -4.99 -23.01
C ASN A 131 21.34 -4.36 -23.96
N GLU A 132 21.53 -4.56 -25.25
CA GLU A 132 20.50 -4.40 -26.29
C GLU A 132 19.35 -5.35 -25.94
N PHE A 133 18.45 -4.93 -25.04
CA PHE A 133 17.17 -5.57 -24.89
C PHE A 133 16.34 -5.20 -26.11
N GLU A 134 16.33 -6.08 -27.11
CA GLU A 134 15.24 -6.10 -28.08
C GLU A 134 13.91 -6.10 -27.32
N GLN A 135 13.24 -4.99 -27.37
CA GLN A 135 11.89 -4.83 -26.81
C GLN A 135 10.95 -5.69 -27.68
N LYS A 136 10.97 -7.01 -27.45
CA LYS A 136 9.94 -7.89 -28.01
C LYS A 136 8.66 -7.53 -27.31
N ASP A 137 7.75 -6.94 -28.06
CA ASP A 137 6.36 -6.76 -27.62
C ASP A 137 5.82 -8.13 -27.17
N PRO A 138 5.66 -8.40 -25.87
CA PRO A 138 5.31 -9.75 -25.41
C PRO A 138 3.86 -10.14 -25.75
N VAL A 139 3.11 -9.23 -26.30
CA VAL A 139 1.73 -9.49 -26.74
C VAL A 139 1.49 -8.65 -27.99
N GLY A 140 1.60 -9.29 -29.17
CA GLY A 140 1.29 -8.68 -30.46
C GLY A 140 -0.15 -8.15 -30.51
N LEU A 141 -0.31 -6.97 -29.97
CA LEU A 141 -1.52 -6.17 -30.10
C LEU A 141 -1.17 -5.00 -31.00
N GLY A 142 -1.30 -5.28 -32.33
CA GLY A 142 -1.39 -4.24 -33.33
C GLY A 142 -2.63 -3.39 -33.12
#